data_b428d0ada0f2db62d39603f74483d114
#
_entry.id   b428d0ada0f2db62d39603f74483d114
#
_cell.length_a   1.000
_cell.length_b   1.000
_cell.length_c   1.000
_cell.angle_alpha   90.00
_cell.angle_beta   90.00
_cell.angle_gamma   90.00
#
_symmetry.space_group_name_H-M   'P 1'
#
loop_
_entity.id
_entity.type
_entity.pdbx_description
1 polymer ?
#
loop_
_entity_poly.entity_id
_entity_poly.type
_entity_poly.pdbx_seq_one_letter_code
_entity_poly.pdbx_strand_id
1 'polypeptide(L)'
;MKLTLASLTAAAALAATLALGQPARAADLIVATDTAFVPFEFKEGDKYVGFDIDLWAAIAKDIGVTYTLQPMDFNGIIPALQTKQVDVGLAGITIKDERRKVIDFSDGYYDSGFLLMVPTSSTIKGPEDLGGKTLAVKTGTSATDYAKEHFKGTELRLFPNSDNAYLEVATGRADAAMHDTPNVLYYIKTNGQGKVKTVGPQMMAQQYGIAFPRGSELIAKVNASLAKLKGDGTYTAIYKKWFGAEPPKS
;
A
#
# COMPACT_ATOMS: atom_id res chain seq x y z
N MET A 1 43.10 -77.45 10.59
CA MET A 1 42.59 -76.49 11.62
C MET A 1 41.74 -75.46 10.91
N LYS A 2 40.44 -75.65 11.00
CA LYS A 2 39.38 -74.81 10.34
C LYS A 2 38.99 -73.72 11.32
N LEU A 3 39.13 -72.44 10.98
CA LEU A 3 38.56 -71.33 11.70
C LEU A 3 37.52 -70.65 10.78
N THR A 4 36.35 -70.54 11.32
CA THR A 4 35.09 -70.12 10.72
C THR A 4 35.05 -68.62 10.54
N LEU A 5 34.72 -68.18 9.31
CA LEU A 5 34.20 -66.85 8.98
C LEU A 5 32.71 -66.84 9.29
N ALA A 6 32.30 -66.21 10.36
CA ALA A 6 30.89 -65.83 10.58
C ALA A 6 30.87 -64.77 11.66
N SER A 7 30.54 -63.52 11.28
CA SER A 7 30.02 -62.40 12.14
C SER A 7 30.55 -61.02 11.69
N LEU A 8 30.11 -60.57 10.53
CA LEU A 8 30.28 -59.14 10.11
C LEU A 8 29.18 -58.66 9.17
N THR A 9 27.89 -59.01 9.47
CA THR A 9 26.76 -58.57 8.65
C THR A 9 25.54 -58.07 9.46
N ALA A 10 25.73 -57.51 10.66
CA ALA A 10 24.60 -57.04 11.48
C ALA A 10 24.70 -55.58 11.95
N ALA A 11 25.58 -54.72 11.39
CA ALA A 11 25.76 -53.33 11.84
C ALA A 11 25.42 -52.26 10.79
N ALA A 12 24.89 -52.62 9.60
CA ALA A 12 24.61 -51.68 8.52
C ALA A 12 23.13 -51.30 8.32
N ALA A 13 22.21 -51.77 9.16
CA ALA A 13 20.76 -51.61 8.94
C ALA A 13 20.04 -50.61 9.88
N LEU A 14 20.74 -49.84 10.70
CA LEU A 14 20.09 -48.92 11.67
C LEU A 14 20.47 -47.44 11.51
N ALA A 15 21.05 -47.03 10.37
CA ALA A 15 21.41 -45.62 10.12
C ALA A 15 20.53 -44.91 9.08
N ALA A 16 19.41 -45.52 8.64
CA ALA A 16 18.61 -45.03 7.51
C ALA A 16 17.23 -44.41 7.86
N THR A 17 16.94 -44.07 9.11
CA THR A 17 15.59 -43.56 9.48
C THR A 17 15.58 -42.32 10.38
N LEU A 18 16.42 -41.33 10.13
CA LEU A 18 16.32 -40.03 10.81
C LEU A 18 16.55 -38.85 9.82
N ALA A 19 16.10 -39.02 8.58
CA ALA A 19 15.77 -37.85 7.76
C ALA A 19 14.34 -37.40 8.17
N LEU A 20 14.18 -36.97 9.43
CA LEU A 20 13.02 -36.17 9.83
C LEU A 20 13.07 -34.90 8.97
N GLY A 21 12.20 -34.87 7.94
CA GLY A 21 12.01 -33.72 7.09
C GLY A 21 11.85 -32.48 7.98
N GLN A 22 12.82 -31.60 7.96
CA GLN A 22 12.62 -30.26 8.48
C GLN A 22 11.40 -29.72 7.72
N PRO A 23 10.37 -29.20 8.42
CA PRO A 23 9.28 -28.56 7.72
C PRO A 23 9.91 -27.48 6.83
N ALA A 24 9.71 -27.59 5.52
CA ALA A 24 10.15 -26.57 4.59
C ALA A 24 9.55 -25.24 5.11
N ARG A 25 10.42 -24.37 5.64
CA ARG A 25 10.01 -23.04 6.04
C ARG A 25 9.51 -22.39 4.75
N ALA A 26 8.21 -22.05 4.72
CA ALA A 26 7.68 -21.29 3.61
C ALA A 26 8.57 -20.07 3.39
N ALA A 27 8.95 -19.81 2.14
CA ALA A 27 9.74 -18.62 1.82
C ALA A 27 9.00 -17.38 2.34
N ASP A 28 9.76 -16.42 2.89
CA ASP A 28 9.17 -15.16 3.34
C ASP A 28 8.51 -14.46 2.14
N LEU A 29 7.27 -13.98 2.34
CA LEU A 29 6.59 -13.20 1.32
C LEU A 29 7.32 -11.88 1.07
N ILE A 30 7.42 -11.46 -0.17
CA ILE A 30 7.94 -10.13 -0.54
C ILE A 30 6.74 -9.18 -0.65
N VAL A 31 6.70 -8.18 0.23
CA VAL A 31 5.62 -7.18 0.30
C VAL A 31 6.14 -5.85 -0.23
N ALA A 32 5.74 -5.49 -1.45
CA ALA A 32 6.04 -4.17 -2.00
C ALA A 32 5.21 -3.10 -1.29
N THR A 33 5.86 -2.02 -0.90
CA THR A 33 5.22 -0.86 -0.26
C THR A 33 5.77 0.44 -0.85
N ASP A 34 4.96 1.51 -0.84
CA ASP A 34 5.42 2.82 -1.31
C ASP A 34 6.46 3.41 -0.32
N THR A 35 7.31 4.26 -0.83
CA THR A 35 8.38 4.90 -0.03
C THR A 35 7.86 6.06 0.81
N ALA A 36 6.76 6.70 0.40
CA ALA A 36 6.21 7.88 1.05
C ALA A 36 4.71 8.09 0.74
N PHE A 37 3.84 7.50 1.57
CA PHE A 37 2.39 7.72 1.51
C PHE A 37 1.81 7.85 2.93
N VAL A 38 2.11 8.96 3.59
CA VAL A 38 1.70 9.22 4.97
C VAL A 38 0.17 9.42 5.06
N PRO A 39 -0.53 8.85 6.06
CA PRO A 39 -0.05 8.06 7.18
C PRO A 39 -0.11 6.52 6.96
N PHE A 40 -0.19 6.04 5.73
CA PHE A 40 -0.35 4.61 5.40
C PHE A 40 0.97 3.85 5.46
N GLU A 41 2.00 4.33 4.74
CA GLU A 41 3.36 3.79 4.78
C GLU A 41 4.38 4.91 4.54
N PHE A 42 5.36 4.99 5.41
CA PHE A 42 6.44 5.97 5.32
C PHE A 42 7.62 5.55 6.20
N LYS A 43 8.76 6.18 5.96
CA LYS A 43 9.97 5.89 6.73
C LYS A 43 10.07 6.80 7.96
N GLU A 44 10.22 6.19 9.14
CA GLU A 44 10.52 6.88 10.40
C GLU A 44 11.83 6.30 10.96
N GLY A 45 12.89 7.09 10.96
CA GLY A 45 14.24 6.58 11.20
C GLY A 45 14.63 5.53 10.16
N ASP A 46 14.98 4.32 10.61
CA ASP A 46 15.34 3.20 9.73
C ASP A 46 14.19 2.22 9.46
N LYS A 47 12.99 2.51 9.95
CA LYS A 47 11.84 1.59 9.84
C LYS A 47 10.75 2.19 8.97
N TYR A 48 10.03 1.31 8.27
CA TYR A 48 8.74 1.64 7.68
C TYR A 48 7.64 1.47 8.72
N VAL A 49 6.79 2.48 8.81
CA VAL A 49 5.65 2.56 9.74
C VAL A 49 4.43 3.09 9.00
N GLY A 50 3.25 2.95 9.57
CA GLY A 50 2.03 3.47 8.99
C GLY A 50 0.85 2.53 9.20
N PHE A 51 -0.32 3.00 8.81
CA PHE A 51 -1.56 2.24 8.92
C PHE A 51 -1.48 0.92 8.15
N ASP A 52 -1.02 0.95 6.90
CA ASP A 52 -0.88 -0.23 6.06
C ASP A 52 0.14 -1.21 6.65
N ILE A 53 1.26 -0.70 7.17
CA ILE A 53 2.30 -1.53 7.79
C ILE A 53 1.78 -2.27 9.02
N ASP A 54 1.05 -1.57 9.91
CA ASP A 54 0.45 -2.17 11.11
C ASP A 54 -0.66 -3.17 10.74
N LEU A 55 -1.50 -2.82 9.75
CA LEU A 55 -2.57 -3.71 9.27
C LEU A 55 -2.02 -5.00 8.68
N TRP A 56 -1.00 -4.90 7.82
CA TRP A 56 -0.36 -6.08 7.25
C TRP A 56 0.33 -6.94 8.30
N ALA A 57 1.01 -6.33 9.27
CA ALA A 57 1.63 -7.06 10.37
C ALA A 57 0.60 -7.88 11.17
N ALA A 58 -0.59 -7.31 11.41
CA ALA A 58 -1.69 -8.02 12.08
C ALA A 58 -2.24 -9.17 11.22
N ILE A 59 -2.45 -8.93 9.91
CA ILE A 59 -2.89 -9.96 8.96
C ILE A 59 -1.86 -11.09 8.87
N ALA A 60 -0.58 -10.78 8.63
CA ALA A 60 0.48 -11.77 8.50
C ALA A 60 0.61 -12.66 9.74
N LYS A 61 0.49 -12.05 10.92
CA LYS A 61 0.46 -12.79 12.20
C LYS A 61 -0.75 -13.72 12.29
N ASP A 62 -1.93 -13.25 11.89
CA ASP A 62 -3.17 -14.04 11.98
C ASP A 62 -3.18 -15.22 11.01
N ILE A 63 -2.67 -15.04 9.79
CA ILE A 63 -2.59 -16.11 8.78
C ILE A 63 -1.31 -16.96 8.87
N GLY A 64 -0.39 -16.62 9.80
CA GLY A 64 0.81 -17.42 10.08
C GLY A 64 1.89 -17.35 8.99
N VAL A 65 2.07 -16.21 8.33
CA VAL A 65 3.11 -16.00 7.31
C VAL A 65 4.21 -15.05 7.79
N THR A 66 5.41 -15.25 7.27
CA THR A 66 6.54 -14.32 7.43
C THR A 66 6.72 -13.51 6.15
N TYR A 67 7.28 -12.31 6.26
CA TYR A 67 7.44 -11.42 5.12
C TYR A 67 8.61 -10.46 5.27
N THR A 68 9.04 -9.92 4.14
CA THR A 68 10.01 -8.83 4.06
C THR A 68 9.38 -7.66 3.29
N LEU A 69 9.49 -6.45 3.84
CA LEU A 69 9.05 -5.24 3.11
C LEU A 69 10.08 -4.90 2.04
N GLN A 70 9.60 -4.62 0.83
CA GLN A 70 10.38 -4.13 -0.29
C GLN A 70 9.85 -2.75 -0.72
N PRO A 71 10.43 -1.66 -0.18
CA PRO A 71 10.02 -0.31 -0.56
C PRO A 71 10.41 -0.01 -2.01
N MET A 72 9.49 0.61 -2.74
CA MET A 72 9.71 1.06 -4.12
C MET A 72 8.77 2.22 -4.46
N ASP A 73 9.03 2.91 -5.57
CA ASP A 73 8.10 3.91 -6.06
C ASP A 73 6.76 3.27 -6.44
N PHE A 74 5.66 3.94 -6.11
CA PHE A 74 4.30 3.45 -6.31
C PHE A 74 4.04 2.89 -7.73
N ASN A 75 4.52 3.59 -8.75
CA ASN A 75 4.36 3.19 -10.15
C ASN A 75 5.08 1.88 -10.52
N GLY A 76 5.98 1.40 -9.69
CA GLY A 76 6.68 0.11 -9.87
C GLY A 76 5.93 -1.08 -9.28
N ILE A 77 4.98 -0.87 -8.34
CA ILE A 77 4.34 -1.95 -7.56
C ILE A 77 3.49 -2.87 -8.47
N ILE A 78 2.60 -2.29 -9.29
CA ILE A 78 1.74 -3.10 -10.17
C ILE A 78 2.56 -3.91 -11.18
N PRO A 79 3.55 -3.35 -11.90
CA PRO A 79 4.46 -4.12 -12.73
C PRO A 79 5.19 -5.26 -12.01
N ALA A 80 5.65 -5.02 -10.78
CA ALA A 80 6.32 -6.04 -9.97
C ALA A 80 5.38 -7.20 -9.58
N LEU A 81 4.09 -6.91 -9.28
CA LEU A 81 3.07 -7.93 -9.06
C LEU A 81 2.77 -8.74 -10.33
N GLN A 82 2.65 -8.08 -11.49
CA GLN A 82 2.41 -8.75 -12.79
C GLN A 82 3.51 -9.72 -13.15
N THR A 83 4.76 -9.36 -12.86
CA THR A 83 5.95 -10.19 -13.13
C THR A 83 6.27 -11.15 -11.99
N LYS A 84 5.46 -11.16 -10.92
CA LYS A 84 5.66 -12.00 -9.72
C LYS A 84 7.02 -11.79 -9.06
N GLN A 85 7.59 -10.59 -9.16
CA GLN A 85 8.78 -10.18 -8.42
C GLN A 85 8.47 -9.89 -6.95
N VAL A 86 7.20 -9.61 -6.65
CA VAL A 86 6.66 -9.44 -5.30
C VAL A 86 5.36 -10.24 -5.16
N ASP A 87 5.05 -10.65 -3.94
CA ASP A 87 3.89 -11.48 -3.63
C ASP A 87 2.68 -10.63 -3.23
N VAL A 88 2.91 -9.44 -2.68
CA VAL A 88 1.89 -8.54 -2.15
C VAL A 88 2.25 -7.11 -2.49
N GLY A 89 1.26 -6.30 -2.85
CA GLY A 89 1.35 -4.85 -2.96
C GLY A 89 0.52 -4.18 -1.87
N LEU A 90 1.18 -3.39 -1.01
CA LEU A 90 0.57 -2.73 0.13
C LEU A 90 0.96 -1.24 0.10
N ALA A 91 0.09 -0.39 -0.45
CA ALA A 91 0.43 1.00 -0.73
C ALA A 91 -0.82 1.88 -1.01
N GLY A 92 -1.89 1.75 -0.23
CA GLY A 92 -3.13 2.47 -0.50
C GLY A 92 -3.61 2.27 -1.93
N ILE A 93 -3.50 1.06 -2.49
CA ILE A 93 -3.74 0.81 -3.91
C ILE A 93 -5.24 0.82 -4.19
N THR A 94 -5.71 1.82 -4.92
CA THR A 94 -7.12 1.92 -5.32
C THR A 94 -7.53 0.71 -6.14
N ILE A 95 -8.63 0.07 -5.71
CA ILE A 95 -9.32 -0.97 -6.46
C ILE A 95 -10.02 -0.31 -7.64
N LYS A 96 -9.64 -0.67 -8.87
CA LYS A 96 -10.27 -0.19 -10.12
C LYS A 96 -10.22 -1.27 -11.20
N ASP A 97 -11.18 -1.22 -12.12
CA ASP A 97 -11.37 -2.27 -13.13
C ASP A 97 -10.15 -2.46 -14.04
N GLU A 98 -9.46 -1.37 -14.40
CA GLU A 98 -8.24 -1.44 -15.21
C GLU A 98 -7.14 -2.23 -14.52
N ARG A 99 -6.98 -2.03 -13.20
CA ARG A 99 -6.01 -2.76 -12.39
C ARG A 99 -6.42 -4.22 -12.21
N ARG A 100 -7.72 -4.49 -12.03
CA ARG A 100 -8.26 -5.86 -11.93
C ARG A 100 -8.05 -6.69 -13.20
N LYS A 101 -7.78 -6.08 -14.34
CA LYS A 101 -7.43 -6.80 -15.57
C LYS A 101 -6.08 -7.50 -15.47
N VAL A 102 -5.18 -7.04 -14.63
CA VAL A 102 -3.77 -7.45 -14.60
C VAL A 102 -3.27 -7.94 -13.25
N ILE A 103 -3.95 -7.60 -12.15
CA ILE A 103 -3.68 -8.04 -10.78
C ILE A 103 -4.99 -8.35 -10.07
N ASP A 104 -4.92 -9.05 -8.93
CA ASP A 104 -6.07 -9.30 -8.07
C ASP A 104 -5.98 -8.48 -6.78
N PHE A 105 -7.10 -8.32 -6.08
CA PHE A 105 -7.20 -7.53 -4.86
C PHE A 105 -7.90 -8.29 -3.75
N SER A 106 -7.57 -7.94 -2.50
CA SER A 106 -8.41 -8.24 -1.35
C SER A 106 -9.74 -7.49 -1.42
N ASP A 107 -10.61 -7.74 -0.45
CA ASP A 107 -11.70 -6.83 -0.12
C ASP A 107 -11.15 -5.45 0.27
N GLY A 108 -11.99 -4.41 0.11
CA GLY A 108 -11.62 -3.05 0.47
C GLY A 108 -11.36 -2.92 1.98
N TYR A 109 -10.24 -2.27 2.32
CA TYR A 109 -9.89 -2.05 3.72
C TYR A 109 -9.99 -0.59 4.17
N TYR A 110 -10.01 0.36 3.24
CA TYR A 110 -10.07 1.80 3.54
C TYR A 110 -10.85 2.55 2.45
N ASP A 111 -11.77 3.44 2.85
CA ASP A 111 -12.50 4.30 1.93
C ASP A 111 -11.80 5.64 1.77
N SER A 112 -11.64 6.10 0.53
CA SER A 112 -10.96 7.33 0.17
C SER A 112 -11.68 8.08 -0.95
N GLY A 113 -11.09 9.14 -1.43
CA GLY A 113 -11.44 9.96 -2.57
C GLY A 113 -10.32 10.95 -2.82
N PHE A 114 -10.49 11.92 -3.72
CA PHE A 114 -9.48 12.92 -4.01
C PHE A 114 -9.85 14.29 -3.44
N LEU A 115 -8.84 15.04 -3.01
CA LEU A 115 -8.96 16.47 -2.68
C LEU A 115 -7.98 17.29 -3.52
N LEU A 116 -8.41 18.51 -3.84
CA LEU A 116 -7.53 19.56 -4.34
C LEU A 116 -6.93 20.33 -3.17
N MET A 117 -5.64 20.62 -3.27
CA MET A 117 -4.89 21.47 -2.37
C MET A 117 -4.28 22.62 -3.16
N VAL A 118 -4.41 23.83 -2.64
CA VAL A 118 -3.91 25.06 -3.25
C VAL A 118 -3.19 25.91 -2.21
N PRO A 119 -2.34 26.90 -2.62
CA PRO A 119 -1.82 27.90 -1.69
C PRO A 119 -2.95 28.63 -0.95
N THR A 120 -2.74 29.00 0.31
CA THR A 120 -3.77 29.76 1.07
C THR A 120 -4.20 31.05 0.40
N SER A 121 -3.29 31.71 -0.36
CA SER A 121 -3.56 32.92 -1.14
C SER A 121 -4.26 32.67 -2.48
N SER A 122 -4.45 31.40 -2.88
CA SER A 122 -5.06 31.06 -4.18
C SER A 122 -6.52 31.50 -4.28
N THR A 123 -6.89 31.94 -5.48
CA THR A 123 -8.27 32.26 -5.88
C THR A 123 -9.04 31.05 -6.43
N ILE A 124 -8.36 29.93 -6.68
CA ILE A 124 -8.99 28.66 -7.09
C ILE A 124 -9.94 28.21 -6.00
N LYS A 125 -11.19 27.91 -6.36
CA LYS A 125 -12.25 27.47 -5.45
C LYS A 125 -12.60 25.98 -5.63
N GLY A 126 -12.30 25.41 -6.79
CA GLY A 126 -12.65 24.02 -7.12
C GLY A 126 -12.03 23.54 -8.44
N PRO A 127 -12.40 22.34 -8.87
CA PRO A 127 -11.89 21.74 -10.10
C PRO A 127 -12.17 22.55 -11.36
N GLU A 128 -13.25 23.31 -11.37
CA GLU A 128 -13.68 24.17 -12.48
C GLU A 128 -12.69 25.29 -12.78
N ASP A 129 -11.88 25.68 -11.82
CA ASP A 129 -10.92 26.79 -11.94
C ASP A 129 -9.52 26.30 -12.42
N LEU A 130 -9.36 25.01 -12.73
CA LEU A 130 -8.06 24.44 -13.10
C LEU A 130 -7.65 24.68 -14.57
N GLY A 131 -8.55 25.18 -15.43
CA GLY A 131 -8.23 25.48 -16.82
C GLY A 131 -7.08 26.49 -16.93
N GLY A 132 -6.02 26.12 -17.68
CA GLY A 132 -4.80 26.94 -17.83
C GLY A 132 -3.91 26.99 -16.58
N LYS A 133 -4.15 26.16 -15.57
CA LYS A 133 -3.38 26.04 -14.33
C LYS A 133 -2.44 24.86 -14.35
N THR A 134 -1.46 24.87 -13.47
CA THR A 134 -0.53 23.76 -13.25
C THR A 134 -0.99 22.93 -12.05
N LEU A 135 -1.25 21.64 -12.28
CA LEU A 135 -1.66 20.67 -11.27
C LEU A 135 -0.56 19.65 -11.00
N ALA A 136 -0.02 19.65 -9.80
CA ALA A 136 0.97 18.68 -9.36
C ALA A 136 0.30 17.39 -8.89
N VAL A 137 0.72 16.25 -9.42
CA VAL A 137 0.16 14.92 -9.12
C VAL A 137 1.26 13.86 -9.02
N LYS A 138 1.00 12.77 -8.27
CA LYS A 138 1.94 11.66 -8.11
C LYS A 138 1.79 10.67 -9.27
N THR A 139 2.92 10.29 -9.87
CA THR A 139 2.99 9.36 -11.00
C THR A 139 2.35 8.00 -10.70
N GLY A 140 1.54 7.49 -11.64
CA GLY A 140 0.94 6.13 -11.58
C GLY A 140 -0.26 6.00 -10.64
N THR A 141 -0.70 7.11 -10.00
CA THR A 141 -1.86 7.08 -9.10
C THR A 141 -3.19 7.20 -9.84
N SER A 142 -4.26 6.75 -9.20
CA SER A 142 -5.64 6.94 -9.68
C SER A 142 -6.01 8.42 -9.77
N ALA A 143 -5.45 9.28 -8.90
CA ALA A 143 -5.60 10.73 -8.98
C ALA A 143 -5.04 11.30 -10.28
N THR A 144 -3.86 10.83 -10.71
CA THR A 144 -3.26 11.25 -11.99
C THR A 144 -4.12 10.84 -13.18
N ASP A 145 -4.66 9.62 -13.17
CA ASP A 145 -5.54 9.13 -14.24
C ASP A 145 -6.83 9.96 -14.30
N TYR A 146 -7.44 10.21 -13.15
CA TYR A 146 -8.63 11.06 -13.01
C TYR A 146 -8.38 12.48 -13.55
N ALA A 147 -7.24 13.08 -13.19
CA ALA A 147 -6.88 14.42 -13.68
C ALA A 147 -6.73 14.47 -15.21
N LYS A 148 -6.08 13.46 -15.80
CA LYS A 148 -5.94 13.35 -17.27
C LYS A 148 -7.28 13.26 -17.98
N GLU A 149 -8.23 12.55 -17.37
CA GLU A 149 -9.55 12.34 -17.94
C GLU A 149 -10.45 13.57 -17.81
N HIS A 150 -10.47 14.19 -16.63
CA HIS A 150 -11.49 15.20 -16.27
C HIS A 150 -11.01 16.65 -16.36
N PHE A 151 -9.70 16.94 -16.24
CA PHE A 151 -9.22 18.33 -16.21
C PHE A 151 -8.51 18.71 -17.51
N LYS A 152 -9.31 18.81 -18.58
CA LYS A 152 -8.81 19.24 -19.90
C LYS A 152 -8.33 20.69 -19.85
N GLY A 153 -7.17 20.96 -20.46
CA GLY A 153 -6.56 22.30 -20.45
C GLY A 153 -5.77 22.62 -19.18
N THR A 154 -5.63 21.66 -18.25
CA THR A 154 -4.74 21.77 -17.09
C THR A 154 -3.38 21.17 -17.41
N GLU A 155 -2.30 21.86 -17.09
CA GLU A 155 -0.93 21.35 -17.20
C GLU A 155 -0.65 20.39 -16.04
N LEU A 156 -0.43 19.10 -16.32
CA LEU A 156 -0.10 18.12 -15.28
C LEU A 156 1.41 18.01 -15.08
N ARG A 157 1.88 18.26 -13.86
CA ARG A 157 3.27 18.03 -13.45
C ARG A 157 3.35 16.79 -12.59
N LEU A 158 4.12 15.81 -13.06
CA LEU A 158 4.22 14.48 -12.45
C LEU A 158 5.41 14.40 -11.51
N PHE A 159 5.18 13.88 -10.30
CA PHE A 159 6.20 13.71 -9.27
C PHE A 159 6.23 12.24 -8.80
N PRO A 160 7.40 11.70 -8.44
CA PRO A 160 7.48 10.34 -7.89
C PRO A 160 6.81 10.24 -6.52
N ASN A 161 6.87 11.30 -5.70
CA ASN A 161 6.33 11.36 -4.36
C ASN A 161 5.32 12.49 -4.18
N SER A 162 4.30 12.27 -3.35
CA SER A 162 3.29 13.28 -3.02
C SER A 162 3.89 14.51 -2.33
N ASP A 163 4.88 14.32 -1.45
CA ASP A 163 5.53 15.42 -0.74
C ASP A 163 6.20 16.40 -1.70
N ASN A 164 6.83 15.91 -2.77
CA ASN A 164 7.41 16.76 -3.80
C ASN A 164 6.33 17.55 -4.54
N ALA A 165 5.20 16.93 -4.89
CA ALA A 165 4.07 17.61 -5.51
C ALA A 165 3.50 18.72 -4.58
N TYR A 166 3.38 18.43 -3.30
CA TYR A 166 2.87 19.38 -2.30
C TYR A 166 3.81 20.55 -2.06
N LEU A 167 5.12 20.30 -2.07
CA LEU A 167 6.14 21.34 -1.95
C LEU A 167 6.07 22.34 -3.12
N GLU A 168 5.79 21.88 -4.34
CA GLU A 168 5.59 22.78 -5.49
C GLU A 168 4.44 23.75 -5.26
N VAL A 169 3.33 23.28 -4.67
CA VAL A 169 2.19 24.13 -4.32
C VAL A 169 2.52 25.07 -3.16
N ALA A 170 3.13 24.55 -2.09
CA ALA A 170 3.46 25.34 -0.91
C ALA A 170 4.48 26.46 -1.19
N THR A 171 5.26 26.32 -2.27
CA THR A 171 6.25 27.31 -2.73
C THR A 171 5.79 28.14 -3.94
N GLY A 172 4.55 27.94 -4.40
CA GLY A 172 3.96 28.70 -5.51
C GLY A 172 4.49 28.32 -6.90
N ARG A 173 5.17 27.16 -7.05
CA ARG A 173 5.66 26.66 -8.35
C ARG A 173 4.62 25.80 -9.10
N ALA A 174 3.55 25.39 -8.41
CA ALA A 174 2.34 24.83 -9.01
C ALA A 174 1.11 25.53 -8.42
N ASP A 175 0.04 25.65 -9.19
CA ASP A 175 -1.19 26.31 -8.77
C ASP A 175 -2.01 25.45 -7.82
N ALA A 176 -1.99 24.12 -8.02
CA ALA A 176 -2.71 23.14 -7.22
C ALA A 176 -1.97 21.81 -7.16
N ALA A 177 -2.33 20.97 -6.19
CA ALA A 177 -2.04 19.53 -6.17
C ALA A 177 -3.32 18.75 -5.97
N MET A 178 -3.36 17.52 -6.45
CA MET A 178 -4.43 16.57 -6.19
C MET A 178 -3.88 15.22 -5.76
N HIS A 179 -4.43 14.70 -4.68
CA HIS A 179 -4.12 13.36 -4.19
C HIS A 179 -5.25 12.86 -3.31
N ASP A 180 -5.05 11.67 -2.76
CA ASP A 180 -6.01 11.01 -1.88
C ASP A 180 -6.27 11.82 -0.61
N THR A 181 -7.53 11.91 -0.26
CA THR A 181 -8.04 12.74 0.86
C THR A 181 -7.24 12.61 2.15
N PRO A 182 -6.96 11.40 2.69
CA PRO A 182 -6.26 11.28 3.95
C PRO A 182 -4.81 11.80 3.90
N ASN A 183 -4.13 11.62 2.77
CA ASN A 183 -2.76 12.10 2.57
C ASN A 183 -2.70 13.62 2.46
N VAL A 184 -3.61 14.23 1.70
CA VAL A 184 -3.73 15.71 1.60
C VAL A 184 -4.00 16.32 2.98
N LEU A 185 -4.99 15.80 3.71
CA LEU A 185 -5.35 16.31 5.03
C LEU A 185 -4.22 16.16 6.04
N TYR A 186 -3.50 15.04 6.00
CA TYR A 186 -2.34 14.82 6.86
C TYR A 186 -1.23 15.84 6.57
N TYR A 187 -0.88 16.05 5.30
CA TYR A 187 0.13 17.04 4.92
C TYR A 187 -0.23 18.45 5.40
N ILE A 188 -1.47 18.88 5.19
CA ILE A 188 -1.94 20.20 5.64
C ILE A 188 -1.76 20.35 7.16
N LYS A 189 -2.12 19.30 7.92
CA LYS A 189 -2.03 19.31 9.39
C LYS A 189 -0.58 19.38 9.90
N THR A 190 0.36 18.73 9.22
CA THR A 190 1.75 18.56 9.70
C THR A 190 2.73 19.55 9.08
N ASN A 191 2.75 19.68 7.76
CA ASN A 191 3.78 20.42 7.02
C ASN A 191 3.23 21.65 6.27
N GLY A 192 1.94 21.63 5.96
CA GLY A 192 1.28 22.64 5.12
C GLY A 192 0.54 23.73 5.88
N GLN A 193 0.52 23.69 7.22
CA GLN A 193 -0.26 24.61 8.04
C GLN A 193 0.06 26.08 7.72
N GLY A 194 -0.97 26.86 7.40
CA GLY A 194 -0.85 28.28 7.03
C GLY A 194 -0.33 28.54 5.62
N LYS A 195 0.18 27.54 4.89
CA LYS A 195 0.72 27.69 3.54
C LYS A 195 -0.26 27.22 2.46
N VAL A 196 -0.98 26.16 2.74
CA VAL A 196 -1.91 25.52 1.81
C VAL A 196 -3.27 25.23 2.46
N LYS A 197 -4.29 25.09 1.65
CA LYS A 197 -5.67 24.75 2.05
C LYS A 197 -6.30 23.79 1.02
N THR A 198 -7.33 23.06 1.43
CA THR A 198 -8.18 22.33 0.48
C THR A 198 -9.22 23.25 -0.15
N VAL A 199 -9.63 22.94 -1.38
CA VAL A 199 -10.71 23.63 -2.11
C VAL A 199 -11.59 22.62 -2.84
N GLY A 200 -12.86 22.98 -3.04
CA GLY A 200 -13.86 22.12 -3.65
C GLY A 200 -14.25 20.92 -2.77
N PRO A 201 -15.19 20.11 -3.23
CA PRO A 201 -15.61 18.88 -2.54
C PRO A 201 -14.58 17.75 -2.74
N GLN A 202 -14.67 16.72 -1.88
CA GLN A 202 -14.02 15.45 -2.16
C GLN A 202 -14.60 14.86 -3.45
N MET A 203 -13.72 14.48 -4.35
CA MET A 203 -14.06 13.87 -5.63
C MET A 203 -13.89 12.37 -5.54
N MET A 204 -14.69 11.64 -6.32
CA MET A 204 -14.57 10.20 -6.57
C MET A 204 -14.38 9.34 -5.31
N ALA A 205 -15.46 8.68 -4.87
CA ALA A 205 -15.36 7.64 -3.85
C ALA A 205 -14.56 6.44 -4.40
N GLN A 206 -13.60 5.96 -3.63
CA GLN A 206 -12.76 4.81 -3.98
C GLN A 206 -12.38 4.01 -2.74
N GLN A 207 -11.98 2.75 -2.94
CA GLN A 207 -11.48 1.89 -1.87
C GLN A 207 -10.05 1.45 -2.13
N TYR A 208 -9.26 1.33 -1.07
CA TYR A 208 -7.97 0.66 -1.13
C TYR A 208 -8.13 -0.83 -0.89
N GLY A 209 -7.38 -1.61 -1.64
CA GLY A 209 -7.23 -3.05 -1.47
C GLY A 209 -5.76 -3.45 -1.40
N ILE A 210 -5.48 -4.54 -0.71
CA ILE A 210 -4.19 -5.20 -0.78
C ILE A 210 -4.13 -5.90 -2.14
N ALA A 211 -3.06 -5.67 -2.90
CA ALA A 211 -2.92 -6.17 -4.27
C ALA A 211 -2.05 -7.43 -4.32
N PHE A 212 -2.34 -8.29 -5.30
CA PHE A 212 -1.67 -9.58 -5.47
C PHE A 212 -1.44 -9.88 -6.95
N PRO A 213 -0.44 -10.72 -7.28
CA PRO A 213 -0.38 -11.35 -8.59
C PRO A 213 -1.68 -12.10 -8.90
N ARG A 214 -2.07 -12.14 -10.18
CA ARG A 214 -3.28 -12.86 -10.57
C ARG A 214 -3.27 -14.32 -10.13
N GLY A 215 -4.41 -14.77 -9.58
CA GLY A 215 -4.60 -16.12 -9.10
C GLY A 215 -3.91 -16.44 -7.76
N SER A 216 -3.56 -15.42 -6.97
CA SER A 216 -2.93 -15.62 -5.67
C SER A 216 -3.86 -16.33 -4.68
N GLU A 217 -3.39 -17.43 -4.08
CA GLU A 217 -4.11 -18.19 -3.04
C GLU A 217 -4.17 -17.44 -1.69
N LEU A 218 -3.41 -16.36 -1.54
CA LEU A 218 -3.39 -15.55 -0.31
C LEU A 218 -4.68 -14.75 -0.10
N ILE A 219 -5.39 -14.40 -1.18
CA ILE A 219 -6.53 -13.48 -1.14
C ILE A 219 -7.62 -13.96 -0.17
N ALA A 220 -8.00 -15.23 -0.26
CA ALA A 220 -9.04 -15.78 0.61
C ALA A 220 -8.63 -15.72 2.10
N LYS A 221 -7.37 -16.03 2.42
CA LYS A 221 -6.84 -15.97 3.78
C LYS A 221 -6.78 -14.52 4.29
N VAL A 222 -6.33 -13.61 3.44
CA VAL A 222 -6.24 -12.18 3.77
C VAL A 222 -7.63 -11.59 3.99
N ASN A 223 -8.62 -11.90 3.16
CA ASN A 223 -10.00 -11.44 3.34
C ASN A 223 -10.62 -11.99 4.63
N ALA A 224 -10.42 -13.28 4.94
CA ALA A 224 -10.89 -13.86 6.19
C ALA A 224 -10.25 -13.16 7.42
N SER A 225 -8.94 -12.88 7.36
CA SER A 225 -8.23 -12.15 8.39
C SER A 225 -8.74 -10.71 8.52
N LEU A 226 -8.90 -9.97 7.41
CA LEU A 226 -9.47 -8.62 7.42
C LEU A 226 -10.85 -8.57 8.09
N ALA A 227 -11.73 -9.50 7.76
CA ALA A 227 -13.05 -9.61 8.37
C ALA A 227 -12.95 -9.87 9.89
N LYS A 228 -12.07 -10.78 10.31
CA LYS A 228 -11.81 -11.07 11.72
C LYS A 228 -11.28 -9.84 12.46
N LEU A 229 -10.24 -9.16 11.93
CA LEU A 229 -9.64 -7.98 12.56
C LEU A 229 -10.61 -6.79 12.66
N LYS A 230 -11.54 -6.65 11.70
CA LYS A 230 -12.65 -5.70 11.80
C LYS A 230 -13.63 -6.08 12.91
N GLY A 231 -13.94 -7.37 13.06
CA GLY A 231 -14.89 -7.87 14.06
C GLY A 231 -14.37 -7.89 15.49
N ASP A 232 -13.07 -8.14 15.71
CA ASP A 232 -12.47 -8.23 17.05
C ASP A 232 -11.92 -6.88 17.56
N GLY A 233 -12.04 -5.80 16.79
CA GLY A 233 -11.62 -4.46 17.18
C GLY A 233 -10.15 -4.12 16.89
N THR A 234 -9.34 -5.08 16.40
CA THR A 234 -7.93 -4.84 16.05
C THR A 234 -7.79 -3.78 14.97
N TYR A 235 -8.60 -3.87 13.90
CA TYR A 235 -8.64 -2.87 12.84
C TYR A 235 -8.97 -1.48 13.40
N THR A 236 -9.97 -1.38 14.28
CA THR A 236 -10.37 -0.12 14.92
C THR A 236 -9.24 0.47 15.76
N ALA A 237 -8.50 -0.35 16.49
CA ALA A 237 -7.35 0.12 17.28
C ALA A 237 -6.23 0.67 16.38
N ILE A 238 -5.91 -0.01 15.27
CA ILE A 238 -4.93 0.46 14.29
C ILE A 238 -5.41 1.76 13.64
N TYR A 239 -6.67 1.83 13.25
CA TYR A 239 -7.26 3.03 12.65
C TYR A 239 -7.17 4.24 13.58
N LYS A 240 -7.57 4.09 14.85
CA LYS A 240 -7.46 5.14 15.86
C LYS A 240 -6.02 5.62 16.08
N LYS A 241 -5.08 4.70 16.10
CA LYS A 241 -3.65 5.02 16.24
C LYS A 241 -3.19 6.01 15.18
N TRP A 242 -3.59 5.83 13.92
CA TRP A 242 -3.07 6.60 12.80
C TRP A 242 -3.93 7.81 12.42
N PHE A 243 -5.25 7.73 12.59
CA PHE A 243 -6.18 8.80 12.19
C PHE A 243 -6.79 9.57 13.37
N GLY A 244 -6.63 9.09 14.60
CA GLY A 244 -7.13 9.76 15.81
C GLY A 244 -8.66 9.72 15.96
N ALA A 245 -9.35 8.89 15.18
CA ALA A 245 -10.81 8.75 15.15
C ALA A 245 -11.22 7.29 14.97
N GLU A 246 -12.49 6.98 15.21
CA GLU A 246 -13.08 5.69 14.84
C GLU A 246 -13.17 5.57 13.30
N PRO A 247 -13.05 4.35 12.74
CA PRO A 247 -13.37 4.15 11.33
C PRO A 247 -14.83 4.50 11.08
N PRO A 248 -15.16 4.99 9.87
CA PRO A 248 -16.56 5.19 9.47
C PRO A 248 -17.37 3.91 9.68
N LYS A 249 -18.63 4.04 10.11
CA LYS A 249 -19.55 2.90 10.16
C LYS A 249 -19.88 2.48 8.73
N SER A 250 -19.55 1.25 8.36
CA SER A 250 -19.94 0.61 7.11
C SER A 250 -21.42 0.26 7.10
#